data_b9ac66bcfec76d3dbcfe1f778c0062c5
#
_entry.id   b9ac66bcfec76d3dbcfe1f778c0062c5
#
_cell.length_a   1.000
_cell.length_b   1.000
_cell.length_c   1.000
_cell.angle_alpha   90.00
_cell.angle_beta   90.00
_cell.angle_gamma   90.00
#
_symmetry.space_group_name_H-M   'P 1'
#
loop_
_entity.id
_entity.type
_entity.pdbx_description
1 polymer ?
#
loop_
_entity_poly.entity_id
_entity_poly.type
_entity_poly.pdbx_seq_one_letter_code
_entity_poly.pdbx_strand_id
1 'polypeptide(L)'
;EGLAGLTPAPCNNHDICYQTCGTTQSGCDDAIYSDAVNVCNAAYPSPCPSDKSVFQCLDYANERGFCMSVASDVLLGLRVFGGSAFEERQSGYCQCCGG
;
A
#
# COMPACT_ATOMS: atom_id res chain seq x y z
N GLU A 1 12.39 3.79 4.84
CA GLU A 1 11.33 4.15 4.01
C GLU A 1 10.22 3.15 3.81
N GLY A 2 10.48 1.89 3.74
CA GLY A 2 9.42 0.91 3.63
C GLY A 2 8.67 0.78 4.92
N LEU A 3 7.46 0.24 4.87
CA LEU A 3 6.65 -0.05 6.04
C LEU A 3 6.72 -1.55 6.25
N ALA A 4 7.45 -2.00 7.27
CA ALA A 4 7.45 -3.38 7.75
C ALA A 4 7.44 -4.42 6.62
N GLY A 5 8.38 -4.34 5.70
CA GLY A 5 8.51 -5.29 4.60
C GLY A 5 7.93 -4.84 3.27
N LEU A 6 7.23 -3.70 3.23
CA LEU A 6 6.77 -3.14 1.97
C LEU A 6 7.89 -2.36 1.31
N THR A 7 7.93 -2.39 -0.02
CA THR A 7 8.89 -1.60 -0.78
C THR A 7 8.47 -0.13 -0.78
N PRO A 8 9.38 0.81 -1.11
CA PRO A 8 9.00 2.22 -1.23
C PRO A 8 8.02 2.51 -2.36
N ALA A 9 7.95 1.66 -3.39
CA ALA A 9 7.14 1.94 -4.58
C ALA A 9 5.66 2.22 -4.30
N PRO A 10 4.95 1.42 -3.47
CA PRO A 10 3.55 1.73 -3.16
C PRO A 10 3.38 3.09 -2.48
N CYS A 11 4.30 3.45 -1.58
CA CYS A 11 4.23 4.75 -0.89
C CYS A 11 4.48 5.89 -1.86
N ASN A 12 5.45 5.74 -2.78
CA ASN A 12 5.73 6.76 -3.78
C ASN A 12 4.55 6.96 -4.72
N ASN A 13 3.94 5.87 -5.17
CA ASN A 13 2.77 5.93 -6.03
C ASN A 13 1.59 6.58 -5.32
N HIS A 14 1.43 6.33 -4.03
CA HIS A 14 0.39 6.93 -3.22
C HIS A 14 0.58 8.44 -3.12
N ASP A 15 1.82 8.91 -2.90
CA ASP A 15 2.12 10.32 -2.86
C ASP A 15 1.80 10.99 -4.19
N ILE A 16 2.18 10.37 -5.29
CA ILE A 16 1.87 10.88 -6.63
C ILE A 16 0.35 10.95 -6.83
N CYS A 17 -0.37 9.94 -6.39
CA CYS A 17 -1.83 9.90 -6.49
C CYS A 17 -2.47 11.07 -5.74
N TYR A 18 -2.01 11.34 -4.54
CA TYR A 18 -2.53 12.45 -3.73
C TYR A 18 -2.26 13.80 -4.39
N GLN A 19 -1.19 13.91 -5.17
CA GLN A 19 -0.81 15.14 -5.85
C GLN A 19 -1.44 15.27 -7.24
N THR A 20 -2.13 14.26 -7.70
CA THR A 20 -2.74 14.25 -9.03
C THR A 20 -4.14 14.86 -8.95
N CYS A 21 -4.37 15.94 -9.71
CA CYS A 21 -5.66 16.61 -9.72
C CYS A 21 -6.78 15.66 -10.13
N GLY A 22 -7.88 15.73 -9.40
CA GLY A 22 -9.08 14.97 -9.73
C GLY A 22 -9.13 13.57 -9.18
N THR A 23 -8.09 13.12 -8.49
CA THR A 23 -8.15 11.82 -7.80
C THR A 23 -8.96 11.95 -6.53
N THR A 24 -9.34 10.81 -5.94
CA THR A 24 -10.04 10.78 -4.67
C THR A 24 -9.16 10.12 -3.63
N GLN A 25 -9.37 10.50 -2.37
CA GLN A 25 -8.62 9.89 -1.27
C GLN A 25 -8.83 8.37 -1.25
N SER A 26 -10.09 7.93 -1.34
CA SER A 26 -10.37 6.49 -1.28
C SER A 26 -9.75 5.75 -2.47
N GLY A 27 -9.76 6.34 -3.65
CA GLY A 27 -9.11 5.73 -4.81
C GLY A 27 -7.62 5.59 -4.63
N CYS A 28 -6.97 6.62 -4.10
CA CYS A 28 -5.53 6.58 -3.83
C CYS A 28 -5.20 5.56 -2.74
N ASP A 29 -6.01 5.52 -1.70
CA ASP A 29 -5.79 4.61 -0.57
C ASP A 29 -6.03 3.16 -0.99
N ASP A 30 -7.05 2.91 -1.81
CA ASP A 30 -7.29 1.57 -2.35
C ASP A 30 -6.15 1.13 -3.26
N ALA A 31 -5.56 2.05 -4.01
CA ALA A 31 -4.44 1.73 -4.89
C ALA A 31 -3.20 1.32 -4.10
N ILE A 32 -2.87 2.03 -3.02
CA ILE A 32 -1.72 1.63 -2.21
C ILE A 32 -1.95 0.29 -1.54
N TYR A 33 -3.17 0.02 -1.11
CA TYR A 33 -3.50 -1.29 -0.53
C TYR A 33 -3.30 -2.39 -1.58
N SER A 34 -3.81 -2.20 -2.79
CA SER A 34 -3.65 -3.16 -3.87
C SER A 34 -2.18 -3.39 -4.21
N ASP A 35 -1.40 -2.30 -4.27
CA ASP A 35 0.04 -2.39 -4.53
C ASP A 35 0.75 -3.16 -3.41
N ALA A 36 0.39 -2.90 -2.16
CA ALA A 36 0.99 -3.57 -1.02
C ALA A 36 0.66 -5.07 -1.02
N VAL A 37 -0.58 -5.42 -1.34
CA VAL A 37 -0.98 -6.82 -1.46
C VAL A 37 -0.19 -7.52 -2.56
N ASN A 38 0.02 -6.85 -3.69
CA ASN A 38 0.81 -7.40 -4.79
C ASN A 38 2.26 -7.64 -4.36
N VAL A 39 2.84 -6.73 -3.57
CA VAL A 39 4.19 -6.91 -3.02
C VAL A 39 4.23 -8.14 -2.11
N CYS A 40 3.23 -8.30 -1.24
CA CYS A 40 3.15 -9.45 -0.35
C CYS A 40 3.02 -10.76 -1.14
N ASN A 41 2.20 -10.76 -2.19
CA ASN A 41 2.01 -11.94 -3.04
C ASN A 41 3.29 -12.32 -3.78
N ALA A 42 4.05 -11.33 -4.23
CA ALA A 42 5.30 -11.59 -4.95
C ALA A 42 6.39 -12.12 -4.01
N ALA A 43 6.45 -11.56 -2.80
CA ALA A 43 7.48 -11.95 -1.82
C ALA A 43 7.18 -13.30 -1.18
N TYR A 44 5.92 -13.58 -0.92
CA TYR A 44 5.48 -14.78 -0.20
C TYR A 44 4.33 -15.45 -0.96
N PRO A 45 4.65 -16.15 -2.06
CA PRO A 45 3.60 -16.73 -2.92
C PRO A 45 2.73 -17.75 -2.19
N SER A 46 1.47 -17.80 -2.59
CA SER A 46 0.52 -18.80 -2.11
C SER A 46 -0.19 -19.39 -3.33
N PRO A 47 -0.10 -20.71 -3.58
CA PRO A 47 0.53 -21.71 -2.71
C PRO A 47 2.04 -21.58 -2.70
N CYS A 48 2.66 -22.14 -1.66
CA CYS A 48 4.11 -22.14 -1.52
C CYS A 48 4.73 -22.92 -2.68
N PRO A 49 5.84 -22.44 -3.26
CA PRO A 49 6.50 -23.17 -4.34
C PRO A 49 6.89 -24.59 -3.93
N SER A 50 6.76 -25.53 -4.87
CA SER A 50 6.98 -26.94 -4.58
C SER A 50 8.44 -27.28 -4.27
N ASP A 51 9.38 -26.40 -4.63
CA ASP A 51 10.80 -26.60 -4.35
C ASP A 51 11.21 -26.19 -2.94
N LYS A 52 10.26 -25.69 -2.13
CA LYS A 52 10.54 -25.26 -0.77
C LYS A 52 10.23 -26.35 0.23
N SER A 53 10.99 -26.37 1.33
CA SER A 53 10.75 -27.30 2.42
C SER A 53 9.50 -26.92 3.19
N VAL A 54 9.01 -27.84 4.03
CA VAL A 54 7.87 -27.58 4.91
C VAL A 54 8.16 -26.39 5.82
N PHE A 55 9.38 -26.32 6.36
CA PHE A 55 9.75 -25.22 7.27
C PHE A 55 9.79 -23.90 6.55
N GLN A 56 10.28 -23.87 5.32
CA GLN A 56 10.27 -22.64 4.51
C GLN A 56 8.85 -22.21 4.19
N CYS A 57 7.96 -23.15 3.91
CA CYS A 57 6.57 -22.82 3.64
C CYS A 57 5.85 -22.29 4.87
N LEU A 58 6.18 -22.79 6.06
CA LEU A 58 5.64 -22.25 7.30
C LEU A 58 6.12 -20.81 7.53
N ASP A 59 7.39 -20.54 7.26
CA ASP A 59 7.93 -19.20 7.36
C ASP A 59 7.24 -18.28 6.37
N TYR A 60 7.03 -18.73 5.14
CA TYR A 60 6.31 -17.94 4.14
C TYR A 60 4.91 -17.59 4.59
N ALA A 61 4.20 -18.55 5.18
CA ALA A 61 2.84 -18.31 5.66
C ALA A 61 2.82 -17.25 6.76
N ASN A 62 3.78 -17.33 7.69
CA ASN A 62 3.88 -16.37 8.79
C ASN A 62 4.23 -14.98 8.27
N GLU A 63 5.23 -14.88 7.39
CA GLU A 63 5.66 -13.60 6.83
C GLU A 63 4.58 -13.01 5.94
N ARG A 64 3.88 -13.84 5.17
CA ARG A 64 2.77 -13.38 4.34
C ARG A 64 1.66 -12.79 5.22
N GLY A 65 1.32 -13.47 6.32
CA GLY A 65 0.30 -12.99 7.24
C GLY A 65 0.67 -11.65 7.83
N PHE A 66 1.93 -11.47 8.25
CA PHE A 66 2.41 -10.20 8.76
C PHE A 66 2.36 -9.11 7.69
N CYS A 67 2.84 -9.43 6.48
CA CYS A 67 2.85 -8.49 5.37
C CYS A 67 1.44 -8.00 5.04
N MET A 68 0.47 -8.91 4.98
CA MET A 68 -0.92 -8.56 4.71
C MET A 68 -1.54 -7.74 5.84
N SER A 69 -1.17 -8.05 7.08
CA SER A 69 -1.62 -7.30 8.25
C SER A 69 -1.12 -5.86 8.20
N VAL A 70 0.15 -5.66 7.84
CA VAL A 70 0.71 -4.32 7.68
C VAL A 70 -0.01 -3.57 6.57
N ALA A 71 -0.29 -4.21 5.45
CA ALA A 71 -1.03 -3.58 4.36
C ALA A 71 -2.41 -3.10 4.82
N SER A 72 -3.11 -3.92 5.59
CA SER A 72 -4.43 -3.55 6.12
C SER A 72 -4.34 -2.41 7.11
N ASP A 73 -3.33 -2.41 7.98
CA ASP A 73 -3.13 -1.35 8.97
C ASP A 73 -2.80 -0.03 8.30
N VAL A 74 -2.00 -0.05 7.24
CA VAL A 74 -1.67 1.15 6.46
C VAL A 74 -2.95 1.73 5.84
N LEU A 75 -3.78 0.88 5.24
CA LEU A 75 -5.03 1.33 4.64
C LEU A 75 -5.95 1.97 5.69
N LEU A 76 -6.10 1.32 6.84
CA LEU A 76 -6.93 1.85 7.92
C LEU A 76 -6.41 3.20 8.39
N GLY A 77 -5.10 3.31 8.60
CA GLY A 77 -4.48 4.56 9.03
C GLY A 77 -4.70 5.68 8.04
N LEU A 78 -4.59 5.38 6.74
CA LEU A 78 -4.81 6.38 5.70
C LEU A 78 -6.26 6.84 5.67
N ARG A 79 -7.20 5.93 5.83
CA ARG A 79 -8.63 6.28 5.83
C ARG A 79 -9.00 7.12 7.02
N VAL A 80 -8.38 6.87 8.18
CA VAL A 80 -8.70 7.60 9.40
C VAL A 80 -7.96 8.93 9.46
N PHE A 81 -6.68 8.94 9.08
CA PHE A 81 -5.81 10.09 9.31
C PHE A 81 -5.34 10.81 8.04
N GLY A 82 -5.58 10.23 6.86
CA GLY A 82 -5.04 10.77 5.61
C GLY A 82 -5.83 11.90 4.99
N GLY A 83 -7.04 12.19 5.50
CA GLY A 83 -7.95 13.14 4.84
C GLY A 83 -7.37 14.54 4.73
N SER A 84 -6.80 15.08 5.81
CA SER A 84 -6.23 16.42 5.77
C SER A 84 -5.00 16.49 4.87
N ALA A 85 -4.19 15.44 4.86
CA ALA A 85 -3.03 15.37 3.97
C ALA A 85 -3.47 15.36 2.50
N PHE A 86 -4.51 14.59 2.19
CA PHE A 86 -5.06 14.55 0.84
C PHE A 86 -5.58 15.92 0.41
N GLU A 87 -6.37 16.56 1.27
CA GLU A 87 -6.92 17.88 0.97
C GLU A 87 -5.82 18.91 0.77
N GLU A 88 -4.80 18.86 1.60
CA GLU A 88 -3.67 19.78 1.50
C GLU A 88 -2.93 19.60 0.18
N ARG A 89 -2.68 18.37 -0.22
CA ARG A 89 -2.00 18.07 -1.48
C ARG A 89 -2.83 18.48 -2.67
N GLN A 90 -4.13 18.18 -2.65
CA GLN A 90 -5.03 18.59 -3.74
C GLN A 90 -5.08 20.12 -3.86
N SER A 91 -5.21 20.83 -2.75
CA SER A 91 -5.23 22.30 -2.78
C SER A 91 -3.93 22.87 -3.34
N GLY A 92 -2.79 22.34 -2.90
CA GLY A 92 -1.49 22.83 -3.34
C GLY A 92 -1.22 22.60 -4.80
N TYR A 93 -1.63 21.45 -5.33
CA TYR A 93 -1.30 21.06 -6.71
C TYR A 93 -2.42 21.33 -7.70
N CYS A 94 -3.64 21.60 -7.24
CA CYS A 94 -4.82 21.67 -8.11
C CYS A 94 -5.52 23.00 -8.08
N GLN A 95 -4.90 24.04 -7.55
CA GLN A 95 -5.50 25.38 -7.52
C GLN A 95 -5.86 25.87 -8.91
N CYS A 96 -4.96 25.66 -9.86
CA CYS A 96 -5.17 26.08 -11.24
C CYS A 96 -6.26 25.27 -11.94
N CYS A 97 -6.60 24.11 -11.39
CA CYS A 97 -7.59 23.21 -11.98
C CYS A 97 -8.98 23.41 -11.36
N GLY A 98 -9.11 24.32 -10.42
CA GLY A 98 -10.37 24.55 -9.71
C GLY A 98 -10.71 23.44 -8.72
N GLY A 99 -9.74 22.62 -8.40
CA GLY A 99 -9.94 21.47 -7.51
C GLY A 99 -9.66 21.78 -6.08
#